data_e5a40363afc5fc300cf82cbc5ddbc6c7
#
_entry.id   e5a40363afc5fc300cf82cbc5ddbc6c7
#
_cell.length_a   1.000
_cell.length_b   1.000
_cell.length_c   1.000
_cell.angle_alpha   90.00
_cell.angle_beta   90.00
_cell.angle_gamma   90.00
#
_symmetry.space_group_name_H-M   'P 1'
#
loop_
_entity.id
_entity.type
_entity.pdbx_description
1 polymer ?
#
loop_
_entity_poly.entity_id
_entity_poly.type
_entity_poly.pdbx_seq_one_letter_code
_entity_poly.pdbx_strand_id
1 'polypeptide(L)'
;MGRIADRGAEFVSAKEWMRICFELLELLKAHRKAIRRAAVSTFGYIAKAIGPQDVLHTLLNNLKVQDRQMRVCTTVAIAIVAETCGPFTVLPALMNEYRVPELNIQNGVLKALSFMFEYIGEMGKDYIYAVTPLLEDALMDRDAVHRQTGCAAVKHLSLGVAGLGCEDALIHLLNFVWPNIFEESPHVIQATCDAIEGLMVSLGPSVILAYTLQGLYHPARKVREIYWKIYNILYIYSADSMVMGFPLIEDEGENTYARSTLELFV
;
A
#
# COMPACT_ATOMS: atom_id res chain seq x y z
N MET A 1 18.96 -4.13 25.11
CA MET A 1 17.89 -3.11 25.20
C MET A 1 16.51 -3.73 25.06
N GLY A 2 16.16 -4.43 23.98
CA GLY A 2 14.81 -4.99 23.80
C GLY A 2 14.30 -5.84 24.97
N ARG A 3 15.10 -6.73 25.51
CA ARG A 3 14.71 -7.54 26.69
C ARG A 3 14.48 -6.73 27.96
N ILE A 4 15.16 -5.60 28.13
CA ILE A 4 14.96 -4.70 29.25
C ILE A 4 13.65 -3.94 29.06
N ALA A 5 13.37 -3.47 27.84
CA ALA A 5 12.13 -2.79 27.52
C ALA A 5 10.90 -3.73 27.67
N ASP A 6 11.06 -5.01 27.36
CA ASP A 6 9.99 -6.02 27.46
C ASP A 6 9.69 -6.42 28.92
N ARG A 7 10.71 -6.48 29.81
CA ARG A 7 10.59 -7.08 31.14
C ARG A 7 10.92 -6.16 32.32
N GLY A 8 11.40 -4.97 32.07
CA GLY A 8 11.92 -4.07 33.11
C GLY A 8 11.83 -2.62 32.71
N ALA A 9 10.82 -2.24 31.93
CA ALA A 9 10.61 -0.86 31.48
C ALA A 9 10.48 0.13 32.65
N GLU A 10 9.93 -0.32 33.77
CA GLU A 10 9.72 0.46 34.99
C GLU A 10 11.01 0.93 35.70
N PHE A 11 12.13 0.24 35.43
CA PHE A 11 13.43 0.60 36.03
C PHE A 11 14.16 1.71 35.30
N VAL A 12 13.64 2.17 34.16
CA VAL A 12 14.25 3.21 33.31
C VAL A 12 13.24 4.35 33.14
N SER A 13 13.68 5.58 33.32
CA SER A 13 12.80 6.74 33.20
C SER A 13 12.30 6.92 31.75
N ALA A 14 11.09 7.43 31.57
CA ALA A 14 10.51 7.71 30.25
C ALA A 14 11.42 8.61 29.39
N LYS A 15 12.08 9.58 30.01
CA LYS A 15 13.04 10.48 29.36
C LYS A 15 14.25 9.74 28.79
N GLU A 16 14.75 8.77 29.51
CA GLU A 16 15.86 7.92 29.06
C GLU A 16 15.42 7.00 27.91
N TRP A 17 14.22 6.42 27.99
CA TRP A 17 13.64 5.62 26.91
C TRP A 17 13.49 6.44 25.64
N MET A 18 13.02 7.69 25.73
CA MET A 18 12.90 8.59 24.59
C MET A 18 14.26 8.85 23.94
N ARG A 19 15.31 9.09 24.73
CA ARG A 19 16.67 9.26 24.22
C ARG A 19 17.15 8.00 23.48
N ILE A 20 16.89 6.82 24.03
CA ILE A 20 17.23 5.54 23.38
C ILE A 20 16.46 5.39 22.06
N CYS A 21 15.19 5.78 21.99
CA CYS A 21 14.41 5.76 20.75
C CYS A 21 15.06 6.58 19.63
N PHE A 22 15.58 7.76 19.95
CA PHE A 22 16.29 8.57 18.95
C PHE A 22 17.58 7.93 18.46
N GLU A 23 18.36 7.33 19.34
CA GLU A 23 19.55 6.58 18.96
C GLU A 23 19.18 5.35 18.07
N LEU A 24 18.05 4.70 18.34
CA LEU A 24 17.56 3.59 17.53
C LEU A 24 17.15 4.02 16.12
N LEU A 25 16.63 5.23 15.92
CA LEU A 25 16.33 5.75 14.59
C LEU A 25 17.58 5.78 13.70
N GLU A 26 18.74 6.16 14.26
CA GLU A 26 20.01 6.12 13.54
C GLU A 26 20.41 4.68 13.17
N LEU A 27 20.12 3.69 14.02
CA LEU A 27 20.39 2.28 13.72
C LEU A 27 19.53 1.70 12.61
N LEU A 28 18.37 2.31 12.31
CA LEU A 28 17.57 1.92 11.14
C LEU A 28 18.27 2.22 9.82
N LYS A 29 19.27 3.12 9.80
CA LYS A 29 20.14 3.40 8.64
C LYS A 29 21.29 2.40 8.48
N ALA A 30 21.50 1.48 9.43
CA ALA A 30 22.63 0.55 9.41
C ALA A 30 22.64 -0.33 8.16
N HIS A 31 23.82 -0.58 7.60
CA HIS A 31 23.98 -1.42 6.43
C HIS A 31 23.59 -2.88 6.68
N ARG A 32 23.84 -3.40 7.90
CA ARG A 32 23.55 -4.78 8.25
C ARG A 32 22.07 -4.98 8.57
N LYS A 33 21.40 -5.87 7.84
CA LYS A 33 19.98 -6.22 8.03
C LYS A 33 19.66 -6.69 9.45
N ALA A 34 20.57 -7.43 10.09
CA ALA A 34 20.39 -7.91 11.46
C ALA A 34 20.30 -6.75 12.48
N ILE A 35 21.12 -5.70 12.31
CA ILE A 35 21.08 -4.50 13.15
C ILE A 35 19.75 -3.77 12.97
N ARG A 36 19.29 -3.58 11.73
CA ARG A 36 18.01 -2.94 11.45
C ARG A 36 16.85 -3.70 12.10
N ARG A 37 16.81 -5.05 11.97
CA ARG A 37 15.77 -5.87 12.58
C ARG A 37 15.79 -5.76 14.11
N ALA A 38 16.97 -5.79 14.72
CA ALA A 38 17.11 -5.65 16.18
C ALA A 38 16.64 -4.26 16.64
N ALA A 39 16.97 -3.19 15.90
CA ALA A 39 16.51 -1.84 16.19
C ALA A 39 14.98 -1.74 16.10
N VAL A 40 14.39 -2.27 15.03
CA VAL A 40 12.93 -2.32 14.83
C VAL A 40 12.24 -3.00 16.00
N SER A 41 12.64 -4.21 16.35
CA SER A 41 12.03 -4.95 17.46
C SER A 41 12.18 -4.21 18.80
N THR A 42 13.35 -3.64 19.05
CA THR A 42 13.61 -2.89 20.30
C THR A 42 12.78 -1.63 20.37
N PHE A 43 12.65 -0.92 19.24
CA PHE A 43 11.86 0.29 19.15
C PHE A 43 10.39 0.04 19.50
N GLY A 44 9.80 -1.02 18.95
CA GLY A 44 8.42 -1.41 19.26
C GLY A 44 8.20 -1.69 20.74
N TYR A 45 9.09 -2.45 21.38
CA TYR A 45 9.00 -2.71 22.83
C TYR A 45 9.08 -1.42 23.67
N ILE A 46 9.95 -0.49 23.30
CA ILE A 46 10.09 0.79 24.02
C ILE A 46 8.82 1.61 23.85
N ALA A 47 8.29 1.76 22.62
CA ALA A 47 7.08 2.51 22.36
C ALA A 47 5.88 1.95 23.15
N LYS A 48 5.79 0.63 23.28
CA LYS A 48 4.78 -0.02 24.13
C LYS A 48 4.97 0.27 25.63
N ALA A 49 6.21 0.35 26.08
CA ALA A 49 6.54 0.53 27.50
C ALA A 49 6.28 1.95 28.02
N ILE A 50 6.63 2.97 27.24
CA ILE A 50 6.46 4.40 27.64
C ILE A 50 5.15 5.02 27.16
N GLY A 51 4.40 4.32 26.35
CA GLY A 51 3.22 4.84 25.67
C GLY A 51 3.52 5.43 24.29
N PRO A 52 2.55 5.37 23.36
CA PRO A 52 2.77 5.77 21.96
C PRO A 52 2.77 7.29 21.76
N GLN A 53 2.11 8.06 22.62
CA GLN A 53 1.79 9.47 22.37
C GLN A 53 3.03 10.36 22.24
N ASP A 54 3.95 10.29 23.23
CA ASP A 54 5.17 11.11 23.22
C ASP A 54 6.11 10.73 22.08
N VAL A 55 6.22 9.40 21.83
CA VAL A 55 7.01 8.87 20.74
C VAL A 55 6.45 9.32 19.41
N LEU A 56 5.14 9.21 19.22
CA LEU A 56 4.45 9.58 17.99
C LEU A 56 4.57 11.09 17.70
N HIS A 57 4.35 11.94 18.71
CA HIS A 57 4.52 13.39 18.56
C HIS A 57 5.91 13.75 18.03
N THR A 58 6.93 13.12 18.57
CA THR A 58 8.32 13.34 18.13
C THR A 58 8.58 12.81 16.73
N LEU A 59 8.03 11.63 16.39
CA LEU A 59 8.15 11.07 15.05
C LEU A 59 7.45 11.95 14.01
N LEU A 60 6.27 12.47 14.29
CA LEU A 60 5.56 13.38 13.38
C LEU A 60 6.34 14.68 13.14
N ASN A 61 6.97 15.22 14.16
CA ASN A 61 7.85 16.37 13.99
C ASN A 61 9.08 16.05 13.12
N ASN A 62 9.60 14.82 13.17
CA ASN A 62 10.71 14.38 12.33
C ASN A 62 10.32 14.20 10.86
N LEU A 63 9.04 14.10 10.50
CA LEU A 63 8.61 14.11 9.10
C LEU A 63 8.89 15.47 8.42
N LYS A 64 9.04 16.54 9.20
CA LYS A 64 9.32 17.90 8.73
C LYS A 64 10.81 18.16 8.44
N VAL A 65 11.70 17.24 8.81
CA VAL A 65 13.14 17.38 8.62
C VAL A 65 13.52 17.23 7.14
N GLN A 66 14.51 18.00 6.69
CA GLN A 66 14.94 17.98 5.28
C GLN A 66 15.66 16.69 4.87
N ASP A 67 16.31 15.98 5.80
CA ASP A 67 17.01 14.72 5.52
C ASP A 67 16.01 13.63 5.10
N ARG A 68 16.09 13.24 3.81
CA ARG A 68 15.24 12.21 3.23
C ARG A 68 15.39 10.85 3.92
N GLN A 69 16.61 10.47 4.28
CA GLN A 69 16.84 9.18 4.92
C GLN A 69 16.22 9.15 6.33
N MET A 70 16.34 10.24 7.07
CA MET A 70 15.68 10.37 8.37
C MET A 70 14.16 10.27 8.23
N ARG A 71 13.56 10.95 7.25
CA ARG A 71 12.11 10.85 7.01
C ARG A 71 11.68 9.40 6.73
N VAL A 72 12.41 8.66 5.89
CA VAL A 72 12.09 7.24 5.62
C VAL A 72 12.21 6.40 6.89
N CYS A 73 13.25 6.57 7.69
CA CYS A 73 13.39 5.87 8.96
C CYS A 73 12.24 6.20 9.93
N THR A 74 11.83 7.46 9.96
CA THR A 74 10.70 7.93 10.76
C THR A 74 9.38 7.28 10.33
N THR A 75 9.13 7.13 9.02
CA THR A 75 7.89 6.47 8.54
C THR A 75 7.84 5.00 8.93
N VAL A 76 8.98 4.29 8.89
CA VAL A 76 9.08 2.91 9.39
C VAL A 76 8.82 2.85 10.90
N ALA A 77 9.40 3.78 11.68
CA ALA A 77 9.19 3.84 13.11
C ALA A 77 7.71 4.07 13.48
N ILE A 78 7.01 4.94 12.75
CA ILE A 78 5.56 5.16 12.92
C ILE A 78 4.78 3.86 12.66
N ALA A 79 5.13 3.11 11.62
CA ALA A 79 4.49 1.84 11.30
C ALA A 79 4.71 0.79 12.42
N ILE A 80 5.89 0.75 13.00
CA ILE A 80 6.21 -0.14 14.14
C ILE A 80 5.40 0.25 15.38
N VAL A 81 5.25 1.54 15.66
CA VAL A 81 4.41 2.01 16.78
C VAL A 81 2.95 1.60 16.55
N ALA A 82 2.45 1.71 15.32
CA ALA A 82 1.10 1.29 14.97
C ALA A 82 0.90 -0.22 15.15
N GLU A 83 1.86 -1.04 14.74
CA GLU A 83 1.81 -2.50 14.92
C GLU A 83 1.82 -2.90 16.41
N THR A 84 2.69 -2.27 17.20
CA THR A 84 2.91 -2.67 18.60
C THR A 84 1.93 -2.08 19.59
N CYS A 85 1.47 -0.85 19.36
CA CYS A 85 0.59 -0.10 20.27
C CYS A 85 -0.87 -0.04 19.78
N GLY A 86 -1.13 -0.54 18.57
CA GLY A 86 -2.43 -0.50 17.91
C GLY A 86 -2.58 0.68 16.95
N PRO A 87 -3.15 0.45 15.75
CA PRO A 87 -3.31 1.48 14.73
C PRO A 87 -4.21 2.64 15.16
N PHE A 88 -5.16 2.39 16.06
CA PHE A 88 -6.08 3.40 16.58
C PHE A 88 -5.37 4.55 17.33
N THR A 89 -4.15 4.32 17.83
CA THR A 89 -3.35 5.35 18.49
C THR A 89 -2.62 6.25 17.50
N VAL A 90 -2.31 5.74 16.32
CA VAL A 90 -1.45 6.37 15.31
C VAL A 90 -2.24 7.01 14.19
N LEU A 91 -3.26 6.32 13.69
CA LEU A 91 -3.99 6.73 12.49
C LEU A 91 -4.64 8.12 12.58
N PRO A 92 -5.34 8.49 13.67
CA PRO A 92 -5.93 9.82 13.77
C PRO A 92 -4.90 10.95 13.71
N ALA A 93 -3.71 10.73 14.30
CA ALA A 93 -2.63 11.70 14.28
C ALA A 93 -2.03 11.85 12.88
N LEU A 94 -1.85 10.73 12.14
CA LEU A 94 -1.42 10.76 10.74
C LEU A 94 -2.44 11.49 9.85
N MET A 95 -3.72 11.20 10.00
CA MET A 95 -4.78 11.85 9.22
C MET A 95 -4.84 13.36 9.49
N ASN A 96 -4.62 13.78 10.73
CA ASN A 96 -4.55 15.21 11.08
C ASN A 96 -3.31 15.88 10.47
N GLU A 97 -2.16 15.22 10.49
CA GLU A 97 -0.94 15.75 9.90
C GLU A 97 -1.04 15.84 8.36
N TYR A 98 -1.78 14.95 7.71
CA TYR A 98 -2.02 15.00 6.26
C TYR A 98 -2.78 16.26 5.83
N ARG A 99 -3.60 16.85 6.69
CA ARG A 99 -4.33 18.10 6.42
C ARG A 99 -3.42 19.33 6.37
N VAL A 100 -2.20 19.23 6.84
CA VAL A 100 -1.22 20.32 6.74
C VAL A 100 -0.83 20.48 5.27
N PRO A 101 -0.99 21.68 4.65
CA PRO A 101 -0.75 21.87 3.22
C PRO A 101 0.75 21.98 2.91
N GLU A 102 1.53 20.99 3.31
CA GLU A 102 2.95 20.87 3.03
C GLU A 102 3.25 19.53 2.37
N LEU A 103 3.66 19.57 1.11
CA LEU A 103 3.83 18.40 0.26
C LEU A 103 4.76 17.34 0.86
N ASN A 104 5.87 17.75 1.48
CA ASN A 104 6.82 16.82 2.11
C ASN A 104 6.20 16.08 3.29
N ILE A 105 5.38 16.76 4.08
CA ILE A 105 4.67 16.16 5.22
C ILE A 105 3.64 15.18 4.71
N GLN A 106 2.82 15.60 3.76
CA GLN A 106 1.79 14.74 3.17
C GLN A 106 2.38 13.48 2.52
N ASN A 107 3.47 13.62 1.76
CA ASN A 107 4.21 12.48 1.21
C ASN A 107 4.80 11.59 2.31
N GLY A 108 5.26 12.17 3.39
CA GLY A 108 5.72 11.43 4.57
C GLY A 108 4.61 10.65 5.25
N VAL A 109 3.43 11.25 5.41
CA VAL A 109 2.24 10.59 5.98
C VAL A 109 1.78 9.44 5.09
N LEU A 110 1.66 9.65 3.79
CA LEU A 110 1.30 8.56 2.85
C LEU A 110 2.30 7.40 2.89
N LYS A 111 3.59 7.73 3.01
CA LYS A 111 4.62 6.71 3.15
C LYS A 111 4.51 5.96 4.48
N ALA A 112 4.19 6.67 5.56
CA ALA A 112 3.93 6.05 6.86
C ALA A 112 2.69 5.15 6.81
N LEU A 113 1.61 5.57 6.15
CA LEU A 113 0.41 4.75 5.92
C LEU A 113 0.73 3.50 5.11
N SER A 114 1.51 3.61 4.03
CA SER A 114 1.93 2.46 3.23
C SER A 114 2.67 1.41 4.07
N PHE A 115 3.64 1.81 4.88
CA PHE A 115 4.32 0.90 5.79
C PHE A 115 3.41 0.40 6.91
N MET A 116 2.55 1.25 7.45
CA MET A 116 1.61 0.86 8.49
C MET A 116 0.72 -0.30 8.02
N PHE A 117 0.12 -0.19 6.84
CA PHE A 117 -0.72 -1.27 6.29
C PHE A 117 0.07 -2.54 5.96
N GLU A 118 1.33 -2.41 5.58
CA GLU A 118 2.22 -3.57 5.41
C GLU A 118 2.44 -4.33 6.73
N TYR A 119 2.60 -3.61 7.85
CA TYR A 119 2.90 -4.19 9.16
C TYR A 119 1.66 -4.68 9.90
N ILE A 120 0.55 -3.95 9.87
CA ILE A 120 -0.66 -4.30 10.62
C ILE A 120 -1.49 -5.41 9.97
N GLY A 121 -1.33 -5.66 8.67
CA GLY A 121 -2.00 -6.73 7.96
C GLY A 121 -3.53 -6.70 8.13
N GLU A 122 -4.10 -7.77 8.68
CA GLU A 122 -5.55 -7.96 8.86
C GLU A 122 -6.23 -6.88 9.71
N MET A 123 -5.51 -6.23 10.61
CA MET A 123 -6.06 -5.11 11.39
C MET A 123 -6.47 -3.92 10.51
N GLY A 124 -5.99 -3.85 9.27
CA GLY A 124 -6.41 -2.85 8.30
C GLY A 124 -7.92 -2.83 8.03
N LYS A 125 -8.62 -3.97 8.24
CA LYS A 125 -10.07 -4.09 8.08
C LYS A 125 -10.85 -3.04 8.87
N ASP A 126 -10.44 -2.77 10.09
CA ASP A 126 -11.16 -1.85 10.99
C ASP A 126 -10.98 -0.38 10.60
N TYR A 127 -10.00 -0.08 9.72
CA TYR A 127 -9.60 1.28 9.38
C TYR A 127 -9.78 1.63 7.90
N ILE A 128 -10.09 0.66 7.04
CA ILE A 128 -10.18 0.87 5.59
C ILE A 128 -11.12 2.02 5.22
N TYR A 129 -12.31 2.06 5.81
CA TYR A 129 -13.30 3.10 5.52
C TYR A 129 -12.87 4.49 6.02
N ALA A 130 -12.10 4.54 7.11
CA ALA A 130 -11.56 5.79 7.64
C ALA A 130 -10.46 6.40 6.77
N VAL A 131 -9.65 5.56 6.12
CA VAL A 131 -8.53 6.02 5.28
C VAL A 131 -8.90 6.19 3.81
N THR A 132 -9.98 5.60 3.35
CA THR A 132 -10.42 5.66 1.95
C THR A 132 -10.48 7.10 1.42
N PRO A 133 -11.10 8.09 2.07
CA PRO A 133 -11.15 9.46 1.55
C PRO A 133 -9.75 10.10 1.40
N LEU A 134 -8.84 9.80 2.32
CA LEU A 134 -7.46 10.28 2.24
C LEU A 134 -6.71 9.66 1.04
N LEU A 135 -6.93 8.37 0.80
CA LEU A 135 -6.31 7.67 -0.32
C LEU A 135 -6.89 8.13 -1.66
N GLU A 136 -8.19 8.44 -1.73
CA GLU A 136 -8.81 9.06 -2.91
C GLU A 136 -8.14 10.38 -3.26
N ASP A 137 -8.02 11.28 -2.29
CA ASP A 137 -7.34 12.56 -2.48
C ASP A 137 -5.90 12.36 -2.98
N ALA A 138 -5.17 11.41 -2.37
CA ALA A 138 -3.80 11.11 -2.75
C ALA A 138 -3.66 10.54 -4.17
N LEU A 139 -4.60 9.69 -4.61
CA LEU A 139 -4.60 9.07 -5.94
C LEU A 139 -4.98 10.03 -7.06
N MET A 140 -5.69 11.12 -6.74
CA MET A 140 -6.08 12.17 -7.67
C MET A 140 -5.19 13.42 -7.60
N ASP A 141 -4.21 13.45 -6.70
CA ASP A 141 -3.33 14.60 -6.52
C ASP A 141 -2.52 14.89 -7.80
N ARG A 142 -2.14 16.16 -7.98
CA ARG A 142 -1.30 16.59 -9.11
C ARG A 142 0.14 16.07 -9.00
N ASP A 143 0.61 15.86 -7.78
CA ASP A 143 1.97 15.38 -7.54
C ASP A 143 2.10 13.87 -7.83
N ALA A 144 3.01 13.53 -8.74
CA ALA A 144 3.26 12.15 -9.13
C ALA A 144 3.77 11.27 -7.96
N VAL A 145 4.52 11.87 -7.02
CA VAL A 145 5.02 11.13 -5.83
C VAL A 145 3.87 10.83 -4.88
N HIS A 146 2.88 11.73 -4.76
CA HIS A 146 1.65 11.50 -4.01
C HIS A 146 0.91 10.29 -4.56
N ARG A 147 0.62 10.28 -5.86
CA ARG A 147 -0.10 9.18 -6.50
C ARG A 147 0.67 7.85 -6.40
N GLN A 148 1.99 7.88 -6.64
CA GLN A 148 2.83 6.70 -6.48
C GLN A 148 2.76 6.12 -5.06
N THR A 149 2.83 6.98 -4.04
CA THR A 149 2.81 6.54 -2.64
C THR A 149 1.40 6.12 -2.20
N GLY A 150 0.36 6.79 -2.72
CA GLY A 150 -1.03 6.39 -2.56
C GLY A 150 -1.29 4.98 -3.12
N CYS A 151 -0.82 4.69 -4.34
CA CYS A 151 -0.88 3.35 -4.93
C CYS A 151 -0.19 2.30 -4.05
N ALA A 152 1.00 2.61 -3.49
CA ALA A 152 1.68 1.70 -2.59
C ALA A 152 0.90 1.44 -1.29
N ALA A 153 0.23 2.45 -0.74
CA ALA A 153 -0.62 2.28 0.43
C ALA A 153 -1.84 1.39 0.12
N VAL A 154 -2.49 1.59 -1.04
CA VAL A 154 -3.60 0.73 -1.50
C VAL A 154 -3.14 -0.71 -1.67
N LYS A 155 -1.96 -0.96 -2.26
CA LYS A 155 -1.40 -2.31 -2.39
C LYS A 155 -1.33 -3.03 -1.05
N HIS A 156 -0.68 -2.42 -0.07
CA HIS A 156 -0.49 -3.06 1.24
C HIS A 156 -1.80 -3.21 2.00
N LEU A 157 -2.69 -2.22 1.93
CA LEU A 157 -4.02 -2.28 2.52
C LEU A 157 -4.83 -3.44 1.92
N SER A 158 -4.89 -3.55 0.59
CA SER A 158 -5.64 -4.60 -0.10
C SER A 158 -5.13 -6.00 0.26
N LEU A 159 -3.81 -6.21 0.26
CA LEU A 159 -3.21 -7.48 0.65
C LEU A 159 -3.52 -7.85 2.11
N GLY A 160 -3.55 -6.86 3.02
CA GLY A 160 -3.84 -7.09 4.43
C GLY A 160 -5.29 -7.50 4.69
N VAL A 161 -6.25 -6.95 3.94
CA VAL A 161 -7.68 -7.19 4.14
C VAL A 161 -8.29 -8.21 3.18
N ALA A 162 -7.48 -8.94 2.44
CA ALA A 162 -7.93 -9.93 1.48
C ALA A 162 -8.84 -10.99 2.15
N GLY A 163 -10.06 -11.17 1.62
CA GLY A 163 -11.03 -12.15 2.12
C GLY A 163 -11.72 -11.76 3.43
N LEU A 164 -11.58 -10.51 3.89
CA LEU A 164 -12.18 -10.03 5.13
C LEU A 164 -13.50 -9.24 4.93
N GLY A 165 -14.07 -9.23 3.73
CA GLY A 165 -15.36 -8.58 3.45
C GLY A 165 -15.26 -7.07 3.25
N CYS A 166 -14.16 -6.58 2.66
CA CYS A 166 -13.92 -5.16 2.37
C CYS A 166 -13.93 -4.87 0.86
N GLU A 167 -14.53 -5.75 0.06
CA GLU A 167 -14.48 -5.71 -1.41
C GLU A 167 -15.09 -4.43 -1.97
N ASP A 168 -16.13 -3.90 -1.34
CA ASP A 168 -16.79 -2.65 -1.73
C ASP A 168 -15.83 -1.44 -1.67
N ALA A 169 -15.12 -1.29 -0.56
CA ALA A 169 -14.12 -0.23 -0.41
C ALA A 169 -12.94 -0.41 -1.36
N LEU A 170 -12.53 -1.65 -1.61
CA LEU A 170 -11.43 -1.97 -2.52
C LEU A 170 -11.81 -1.74 -3.99
N ILE A 171 -13.05 -2.06 -4.41
CA ILE A 171 -13.57 -1.72 -5.74
C ILE A 171 -13.62 -0.20 -5.90
N HIS A 172 -14.07 0.50 -4.88
CA HIS A 172 -14.08 1.96 -4.88
C HIS A 172 -12.67 2.52 -5.10
N LEU A 173 -11.69 2.07 -4.33
CA LEU A 173 -10.29 2.47 -4.50
C LEU A 173 -9.71 2.07 -5.86
N LEU A 174 -10.10 0.93 -6.42
CA LEU A 174 -9.71 0.51 -7.76
C LEU A 174 -10.06 1.56 -8.83
N ASN A 175 -11.24 2.18 -8.71
CA ASN A 175 -11.67 3.22 -9.64
C ASN A 175 -10.77 4.48 -9.59
N PHE A 176 -10.13 4.77 -8.46
CA PHE A 176 -9.16 5.86 -8.33
C PHE A 176 -7.72 5.45 -8.68
N VAL A 177 -7.39 4.18 -8.49
CA VAL A 177 -6.09 3.64 -8.91
C VAL A 177 -6.00 3.54 -10.43
N TRP A 178 -7.06 3.05 -11.09
CA TRP A 178 -7.05 2.70 -12.51
C TRP A 178 -6.64 3.84 -13.45
N PRO A 179 -7.11 5.10 -13.30
CA PRO A 179 -6.73 6.19 -14.17
C PRO A 179 -5.21 6.47 -14.21
N ASN A 180 -4.49 6.09 -13.19
CA ASN A 180 -3.04 6.28 -13.11
C ASN A 180 -2.24 5.39 -14.07
N ILE A 181 -2.86 4.41 -14.75
CA ILE A 181 -2.21 3.65 -15.82
C ILE A 181 -1.91 4.52 -17.05
N PHE A 182 -2.60 5.66 -17.22
CA PHE A 182 -2.42 6.57 -18.34
C PHE A 182 -1.35 7.65 -18.11
N GLU A 183 -0.66 7.60 -16.97
CA GLU A 183 0.38 8.55 -16.62
C GLU A 183 1.64 8.41 -17.49
N GLU A 184 2.42 9.49 -17.59
CA GLU A 184 3.68 9.48 -18.32
C GLU A 184 4.83 8.90 -17.50
N SER A 185 4.78 9.05 -16.17
CA SER A 185 5.84 8.61 -15.26
C SER A 185 5.86 7.08 -15.13
N PRO A 186 6.95 6.42 -15.51
CA PRO A 186 7.08 4.97 -15.38
C PRO A 186 7.02 4.49 -13.92
N HIS A 187 7.38 5.35 -12.97
CA HIS A 187 7.30 5.03 -11.54
C HIS A 187 5.86 5.00 -11.04
N VAL A 188 5.02 5.94 -11.51
CA VAL A 188 3.58 5.93 -11.20
C VAL A 188 2.91 4.72 -11.84
N ILE A 189 3.19 4.45 -13.11
CA ILE A 189 2.65 3.29 -13.82
C ILE A 189 3.02 1.99 -13.09
N GLN A 190 4.29 1.84 -12.68
CA GLN A 190 4.71 0.65 -11.97
C GLN A 190 3.99 0.50 -10.62
N ALA A 191 3.90 1.57 -9.82
CA ALA A 191 3.19 1.57 -8.56
C ALA A 191 1.69 1.26 -8.73
N THR A 192 1.10 1.75 -9.82
CA THR A 192 -0.29 1.45 -10.20
C THR A 192 -0.47 -0.02 -10.55
N CYS A 193 0.41 -0.60 -11.36
CA CYS A 193 0.37 -2.04 -11.66
C CYS A 193 0.55 -2.88 -10.40
N ASP A 194 1.44 -2.47 -9.50
CA ASP A 194 1.66 -3.16 -8.23
C ASP A 194 0.42 -3.07 -7.31
N ALA A 195 -0.29 -1.94 -7.32
CA ALA A 195 -1.54 -1.78 -6.59
C ALA A 195 -2.66 -2.66 -7.18
N ILE A 196 -2.77 -2.71 -8.51
CA ILE A 196 -3.72 -3.58 -9.21
C ILE A 196 -3.45 -5.06 -8.90
N GLU A 197 -2.18 -5.47 -8.82
CA GLU A 197 -1.79 -6.82 -8.40
C GLU A 197 -2.27 -7.14 -6.97
N GLY A 198 -2.10 -6.20 -6.02
CA GLY A 198 -2.63 -6.35 -4.67
C GLY A 198 -4.16 -6.44 -4.63
N LEU A 199 -4.83 -5.58 -5.40
CA LEU A 199 -6.29 -5.57 -5.54
C LEU A 199 -6.83 -6.85 -6.19
N MET A 200 -6.08 -7.43 -7.14
CA MET A 200 -6.41 -8.71 -7.76
C MET A 200 -6.49 -9.85 -6.73
N VAL A 201 -5.56 -9.87 -5.78
CA VAL A 201 -5.55 -10.89 -4.72
C VAL A 201 -6.80 -10.79 -3.84
N SER A 202 -7.28 -9.57 -3.59
CA SER A 202 -8.40 -9.32 -2.69
C SER A 202 -9.76 -9.40 -3.37
N LEU A 203 -9.88 -8.84 -4.58
CA LEU A 203 -11.13 -8.75 -5.34
C LEU A 203 -11.37 -9.97 -6.24
N GLY A 204 -10.32 -10.72 -6.50
CA GLY A 204 -10.33 -11.81 -7.47
C GLY A 204 -10.02 -11.35 -8.90
N PRO A 205 -9.54 -12.29 -9.73
CA PRO A 205 -9.07 -12.01 -11.09
C PRO A 205 -10.19 -11.57 -12.04
N SER A 206 -11.42 -12.03 -11.83
CA SER A 206 -12.56 -11.69 -12.70
C SER A 206 -12.89 -10.20 -12.70
N VAL A 207 -12.80 -9.55 -11.53
CA VAL A 207 -13.04 -8.11 -11.41
C VAL A 207 -11.98 -7.33 -12.19
N ILE A 208 -10.72 -7.64 -12.00
CA ILE A 208 -9.61 -6.96 -12.69
C ILE A 208 -9.63 -7.27 -14.19
N LEU A 209 -10.02 -8.48 -14.59
CA LEU A 209 -10.17 -8.84 -15.99
C LEU A 209 -11.19 -7.96 -16.71
N ALA A 210 -12.34 -7.69 -16.09
CA ALA A 210 -13.37 -6.83 -16.65
C ALA A 210 -12.84 -5.40 -16.97
N TYR A 211 -12.01 -4.84 -16.11
CA TYR A 211 -11.33 -3.58 -16.38
C TYR A 211 -10.27 -3.71 -17.49
N THR A 212 -9.56 -4.83 -17.53
CA THR A 212 -8.43 -5.05 -18.45
C THR A 212 -8.88 -5.26 -19.89
N LEU A 213 -9.95 -6.02 -20.11
CA LEU A 213 -10.45 -6.35 -21.44
C LEU A 213 -10.76 -5.12 -22.30
N GLN A 214 -11.19 -4.03 -21.67
CA GLN A 214 -11.55 -2.78 -22.36
C GLN A 214 -10.39 -2.13 -23.11
N GLY A 215 -9.15 -2.35 -22.69
CA GLY A 215 -7.97 -1.67 -23.22
C GLY A 215 -7.01 -2.53 -24.03
N LEU A 216 -7.22 -3.85 -24.13
CA LEU A 216 -6.32 -4.75 -24.85
C LEU A 216 -6.16 -4.41 -26.33
N TYR A 217 -7.20 -3.79 -26.94
CA TYR A 217 -7.23 -3.38 -28.35
C TYR A 217 -7.24 -1.86 -28.52
N HIS A 218 -6.84 -1.10 -27.49
CA HIS A 218 -6.79 0.36 -27.56
C HIS A 218 -5.91 0.83 -28.73
N PRO A 219 -6.30 1.88 -29.50
CA PRO A 219 -5.56 2.34 -30.68
C PRO A 219 -4.13 2.81 -30.36
N ALA A 220 -3.91 3.43 -29.20
CA ALA A 220 -2.58 3.88 -28.78
C ALA A 220 -1.73 2.70 -28.26
N ARG A 221 -0.57 2.47 -28.87
CA ARG A 221 0.33 1.36 -28.52
C ARG A 221 0.77 1.38 -27.06
N LYS A 222 1.16 2.56 -26.53
CA LYS A 222 1.60 2.71 -25.14
C LYS A 222 0.53 2.25 -24.14
N VAL A 223 -0.73 2.57 -24.42
CA VAL A 223 -1.87 2.15 -23.59
C VAL A 223 -2.03 0.63 -23.65
N ARG A 224 -2.06 0.05 -24.88
CA ARG A 224 -2.14 -1.43 -25.03
C ARG A 224 -1.06 -2.14 -24.24
N GLU A 225 0.18 -1.67 -24.28
CA GLU A 225 1.32 -2.29 -23.60
C GLU A 225 1.07 -2.42 -22.08
N ILE A 226 0.44 -1.42 -21.47
CA ILE A 226 0.11 -1.45 -20.04
C ILE A 226 -1.02 -2.44 -19.76
N TYR A 227 -2.09 -2.43 -20.56
CA TYR A 227 -3.19 -3.38 -20.43
C TYR A 227 -2.72 -4.83 -20.62
N TRP A 228 -1.86 -5.09 -21.60
CA TRP A 228 -1.27 -6.41 -21.81
C TRP A 228 -0.34 -6.81 -20.65
N LYS A 229 0.36 -5.87 -20.04
CA LYS A 229 1.14 -6.13 -18.84
C LYS A 229 0.25 -6.59 -17.68
N ILE A 230 -0.87 -5.90 -17.45
CA ILE A 230 -1.84 -6.28 -16.41
C ILE A 230 -2.45 -7.64 -16.74
N TYR A 231 -2.85 -7.87 -17.99
CA TYR A 231 -3.37 -9.16 -18.44
C TYR A 231 -2.38 -10.31 -18.20
N ASN A 232 -1.10 -10.11 -18.49
CA ASN A 232 -0.08 -11.11 -18.23
C ASN A 232 0.09 -11.41 -16.73
N ILE A 233 -0.03 -10.41 -15.87
CA ILE A 233 -0.03 -10.61 -14.41
C ILE A 233 -1.22 -11.49 -14.01
N LEU A 234 -2.42 -11.17 -14.50
CA LEU A 234 -3.62 -11.99 -14.27
C LEU A 234 -3.42 -13.43 -14.73
N TYR A 235 -2.91 -13.62 -15.94
CA TYR A 235 -2.69 -14.94 -16.53
C TYR A 235 -1.70 -15.78 -15.72
N ILE A 236 -0.60 -15.18 -15.27
CA ILE A 236 0.42 -15.88 -14.49
C ILE A 236 -0.14 -16.35 -13.14
N TYR A 237 -0.99 -15.53 -12.49
CA TYR A 237 -1.50 -15.84 -11.16
C TYR A 237 -2.75 -16.72 -11.15
N SER A 238 -3.59 -16.63 -12.18
CA SER A 238 -4.95 -17.19 -12.09
C SER A 238 -5.56 -17.55 -13.44
N ALA A 239 -4.78 -18.11 -14.36
CA ALA A 239 -5.25 -18.47 -15.70
C ALA A 239 -6.58 -19.24 -15.69
N ASP A 240 -6.70 -20.27 -14.85
CA ASP A 240 -7.89 -21.13 -14.78
C ASP A 240 -9.12 -20.35 -14.24
N SER A 241 -8.91 -19.42 -13.30
CA SER A 241 -9.98 -18.61 -12.73
C SER A 241 -10.49 -17.52 -13.67
N MET A 242 -9.72 -17.15 -14.69
CA MET A 242 -10.10 -16.14 -15.67
C MET A 242 -11.20 -16.61 -16.59
N VAL A 243 -11.33 -17.91 -16.83
CA VAL A 243 -12.29 -18.49 -17.78
C VAL A 243 -13.73 -18.02 -17.47
N MET A 244 -14.09 -17.99 -16.20
CA MET A 244 -15.42 -17.55 -15.76
C MET A 244 -15.63 -16.03 -15.89
N GLY A 245 -14.57 -15.27 -15.98
CA GLY A 245 -14.63 -13.80 -16.12
C GLY A 245 -14.70 -13.30 -17.55
N PHE A 246 -14.51 -14.17 -18.56
CA PHE A 246 -14.67 -13.79 -19.95
C PHE A 246 -16.16 -13.66 -20.32
N PRO A 247 -16.53 -12.67 -21.16
CA PRO A 247 -17.88 -12.55 -21.66
C PRO A 247 -18.32 -13.84 -22.38
N LEU A 248 -19.49 -14.34 -22.02
CA LEU A 248 -20.13 -15.41 -22.77
C LEU A 248 -20.74 -14.79 -24.04
N ILE A 249 -20.36 -15.32 -25.18
CA ILE A 249 -20.99 -14.99 -26.45
C ILE A 249 -22.19 -15.93 -26.57
N GLU A 250 -23.40 -15.34 -26.54
CA GLU A 250 -24.60 -16.11 -26.85
C GLU A 250 -24.51 -16.60 -28.31
N ASP A 251 -24.83 -17.87 -28.53
CA ASP A 251 -24.76 -18.46 -29.84
C ASP A 251 -25.92 -17.91 -30.70
N GLU A 252 -25.68 -16.76 -31.33
CA GLU A 252 -26.63 -16.09 -32.26
C GLU A 252 -26.59 -16.77 -33.62
N GLY A 253 -26.88 -18.08 -33.69
CA GLY A 253 -27.01 -18.77 -34.97
C GLY A 253 -25.68 -18.89 -35.74
N GLU A 254 -25.75 -19.26 -37.02
CA GLU A 254 -24.58 -19.50 -37.87
C GLU A 254 -23.54 -18.34 -37.77
N ASN A 255 -22.37 -18.65 -37.19
CA ASN A 255 -21.26 -17.71 -37.12
C ASN A 255 -20.81 -17.33 -38.54
N THR A 256 -21.24 -16.18 -39.04
CA THR A 256 -20.92 -15.63 -40.35
C THR A 256 -19.42 -15.48 -40.61
N TYR A 257 -18.59 -15.53 -39.56
CA TYR A 257 -17.13 -15.45 -39.63
C TYR A 257 -16.44 -16.81 -39.48
N ALA A 258 -17.18 -17.91 -39.25
CA ALA A 258 -16.61 -19.25 -39.25
C ALA A 258 -16.03 -19.59 -40.63
N ARG A 259 -14.73 -19.87 -40.66
CA ARG A 259 -14.06 -20.32 -41.88
C ARG A 259 -13.94 -21.83 -41.79
N SER A 260 -14.51 -22.53 -42.76
CA SER A 260 -14.48 -23.99 -42.87
C SER A 260 -13.04 -24.58 -42.87
N THR A 261 -12.05 -23.77 -43.26
CA THR A 261 -10.62 -24.12 -43.16
C THR A 261 -10.07 -24.16 -41.75
N LEU A 262 -10.70 -23.50 -40.75
CA LEU A 262 -10.28 -23.58 -39.34
C LEU A 262 -10.88 -24.79 -38.61
N GLU A 263 -11.98 -25.32 -39.07
CA GLU A 263 -12.61 -26.55 -38.52
C GLU A 263 -11.76 -27.82 -38.74
N LEU A 264 -10.81 -27.77 -39.69
CA LEU A 264 -9.90 -28.86 -39.99
C LEU A 264 -8.69 -28.95 -39.03
N PHE A 265 -8.51 -27.99 -38.13
CA PHE A 265 -7.39 -27.89 -37.21
C PHE A 265 -7.78 -27.98 -35.71
N VAL A 266 -9.03 -28.33 -35.43
CA VAL A 266 -9.52 -28.54 -34.04
C VAL A 266 -9.62 -30.07 -33.77
#